data_19fd8cf0aca69a55dd0a313a8531da6c
#
_entry.id   19fd8cf0aca69a55dd0a313a8531da6c
#
_cell.length_a   1.000
_cell.length_b   1.000
_cell.length_c   1.000
_cell.angle_alpha   90.00
_cell.angle_beta   90.00
_cell.angle_gamma   90.00
#
_symmetry.space_group_name_H-M   'P 1'
#
loop_
_entity.id
_entity.type
_entity.pdbx_description
1 polymer ?
#
loop_
_entity_poly.entity_id
_entity_poly.type
_entity_poly.pdbx_seq_one_letter_code
_entity_poly.pdbx_strand_id
1 'polypeptide(L)'
;PVRASRDGHQFHEAWAARSALALLPPDTNLVAIAMEGFGREDEGTHSQTATEVADLVRYYGGRSITEADRIEVVQFKYSIADADTPVRASDLRATVAKFAKGEAERIQRFGAEIAGRAHYEFATNRPVHPNLFAALAALAKGSSVTGDTDNQANMIRTILEEASVDARAFCGRVT
;
A
#
# COMPACT_ATOMS: atom_id res chain seq x y z
N PRO A 1 -0.50 26.01 7.48
CA PRO A 1 -0.13 25.14 6.36
C PRO A 1 1.29 24.59 6.49
N VAL A 2 2.31 25.45 6.72
CA VAL A 2 3.74 25.05 6.79
C VAL A 2 4.01 24.04 7.94
N ARG A 3 3.38 24.21 9.10
CA ARG A 3 3.55 23.32 10.25
C ARG A 3 3.00 21.92 9.99
N ALA A 4 1.82 21.82 9.38
CA ALA A 4 1.21 20.53 9.02
C ALA A 4 2.06 19.76 7.99
N SER A 5 2.69 20.45 7.04
CA SER A 5 3.64 19.84 6.09
C SER A 5 4.90 19.31 6.79
N ARG A 6 5.45 20.07 7.75
CA ARG A 6 6.64 19.65 8.51
C ARG A 6 6.38 18.42 9.37
N ASP A 7 5.24 18.36 10.06
CA ASP A 7 4.87 17.22 10.89
C ASP A 7 4.62 15.97 10.04
N GLY A 8 4.07 16.13 8.82
CA GLY A 8 3.95 15.08 7.83
C GLY A 8 5.31 14.51 7.40
N HIS A 9 6.28 15.37 7.09
CA HIS A 9 7.64 14.91 6.76
C HIS A 9 8.30 14.17 7.93
N GLN A 10 8.18 14.67 9.15
CA GLN A 10 8.72 13.97 10.33
C GLN A 10 8.08 12.58 10.53
N PHE A 11 6.79 12.44 10.23
CA PHE A 11 6.12 11.14 10.27
C PHE A 11 6.72 10.17 9.25
N HIS A 12 6.92 10.61 8.00
CA HIS A 12 7.56 9.80 6.95
C HIS A 12 8.98 9.39 7.33
N GLU A 13 9.80 10.35 7.80
CA GLU A 13 11.17 10.09 8.23
C GLU A 13 11.24 9.10 9.40
N ALA A 14 10.37 9.24 10.41
CA ALA A 14 10.33 8.34 11.56
C ALA A 14 9.95 6.90 11.15
N TRP A 15 8.97 6.74 10.25
CA TRP A 15 8.58 5.43 9.74
C TRP A 15 9.67 4.80 8.86
N ALA A 16 10.32 5.60 8.02
CA ALA A 16 11.44 5.14 7.20
C ALA A 16 12.63 4.71 8.06
N ALA A 17 13.00 5.51 9.07
CA ALA A 17 14.06 5.16 10.01
C ALA A 17 13.74 3.87 10.79
N ARG A 18 12.50 3.72 11.27
CA ARG A 18 12.04 2.48 11.91
C ARG A 18 12.16 1.28 10.97
N SER A 19 11.76 1.44 9.71
CA SER A 19 11.86 0.37 8.70
C SER A 19 13.32 0.03 8.41
N ALA A 20 14.22 1.01 8.38
CA ALA A 20 15.65 0.80 8.18
C ALA A 20 16.31 -0.03 9.30
N LEU A 21 15.82 0.09 10.54
CA LEU A 21 16.29 -0.73 11.65
C LEU A 21 16.02 -2.23 11.44
N ALA A 22 15.02 -2.59 10.65
CA ALA A 22 14.73 -3.98 10.32
C ALA A 22 15.76 -4.62 9.37
N LEU A 23 16.69 -3.84 8.78
CA LEU A 23 17.84 -4.34 8.01
C LEU A 23 19.00 -4.82 8.91
N LEU A 24 19.02 -4.46 10.21
CA LEU A 24 20.15 -4.75 11.10
C LEU A 24 20.24 -6.21 11.59
N PRO A 25 19.13 -6.93 11.87
CA PRO A 25 19.22 -8.31 12.30
C PRO A 25 19.89 -9.18 11.21
N PRO A 26 20.86 -10.04 11.57
CA PRO A 26 21.63 -10.83 10.60
C PRO A 26 20.79 -11.92 9.90
N ASP A 27 19.66 -12.28 10.47
CA ASP A 27 18.71 -13.28 9.97
C ASP A 27 17.49 -12.67 9.27
N THR A 28 17.50 -11.35 9.04
CA THR A 28 16.41 -10.67 8.32
C THR A 28 16.37 -11.07 6.86
N ASN A 29 15.17 -11.32 6.34
CA ASN A 29 14.93 -11.47 4.90
C ASN A 29 14.71 -10.13 4.18
N LEU A 30 14.64 -9.01 4.92
CA LEU A 30 14.58 -7.67 4.36
C LEU A 30 15.97 -7.30 3.80
N VAL A 31 16.06 -7.11 2.48
CA VAL A 31 17.32 -6.89 1.77
C VAL A 31 17.56 -5.43 1.43
N ALA A 32 16.50 -4.71 1.10
CA ALA A 32 16.58 -3.30 0.73
C ALA A 32 15.31 -2.54 1.10
N ILE A 33 15.44 -1.23 1.26
CA ILE A 33 14.34 -0.28 1.33
C ILE A 33 14.59 0.86 0.33
N ALA A 34 13.51 1.40 -0.23
CA ALA A 34 13.54 2.61 -1.04
C ALA A 34 12.54 3.62 -0.47
N MET A 35 12.90 4.90 -0.46
CA MET A 35 12.03 6.00 -0.02
C MET A 35 11.59 6.82 -1.22
N GLU A 36 10.36 7.34 -1.15
CA GLU A 36 9.78 8.22 -2.18
C GLU A 36 9.82 7.57 -3.58
N GLY A 37 9.46 6.30 -3.64
CA GLY A 37 9.40 5.52 -4.88
C GLY A 37 10.01 4.13 -4.76
N PHE A 38 10.33 3.55 -5.93
CA PHE A 38 10.95 2.23 -6.04
C PHE A 38 12.48 2.33 -6.02
N GLY A 39 13.15 1.21 -5.74
CA GLY A 39 14.60 1.12 -5.70
C GLY A 39 15.27 1.44 -7.03
N ARG A 40 16.57 1.74 -6.98
CA ARG A 40 17.36 2.11 -8.17
C ARG A 40 17.34 1.02 -9.24
N GLU A 41 17.32 -0.24 -8.85
CA GLU A 41 17.26 -1.40 -9.73
C GLU A 41 15.95 -1.47 -10.53
N ASP A 42 14.90 -0.82 -10.01
CA ASP A 42 13.58 -0.73 -10.65
C ASP A 42 13.33 0.63 -11.33
N GLU A 43 14.35 1.49 -11.45
CA GLU A 43 14.24 2.81 -12.05
C GLU A 43 13.74 2.71 -13.50
N GLY A 44 12.72 3.51 -13.84
CA GLY A 44 12.08 3.48 -15.16
C GLY A 44 11.19 2.26 -15.42
N THR A 45 11.01 1.37 -14.43
CA THR A 45 10.11 0.22 -14.57
C THR A 45 8.66 0.52 -14.20
N HIS A 46 8.39 1.66 -13.60
CA HIS A 46 7.06 2.09 -13.14
C HIS A 46 6.61 3.39 -13.78
N SER A 47 5.31 3.58 -13.88
CA SER A 47 4.76 4.89 -14.20
C SER A 47 4.98 5.88 -13.05
N GLN A 48 4.93 7.16 -13.38
CA GLN A 48 4.96 8.23 -12.37
C GLN A 48 3.90 8.01 -11.29
N THR A 49 2.69 7.57 -11.67
CA THR A 49 1.58 7.32 -10.72
C THR A 49 1.93 6.21 -9.72
N ALA A 50 2.54 5.12 -10.17
CA ALA A 50 2.94 4.01 -9.29
C ALA A 50 4.09 4.43 -8.35
N THR A 51 5.02 5.26 -8.84
CA THR A 51 6.11 5.83 -8.05
C THR A 51 5.58 6.81 -6.98
N GLU A 52 4.68 7.71 -7.35
CA GLU A 52 4.11 8.72 -6.44
C GLU A 52 3.28 8.16 -5.28
N VAL A 53 2.81 6.92 -5.36
CA VAL A 53 2.05 6.28 -4.26
C VAL A 53 2.96 5.56 -3.28
N ALA A 54 4.20 5.29 -3.63
CA ALA A 54 5.14 4.57 -2.81
C ALA A 54 5.98 5.54 -1.97
N ASP A 55 5.55 5.86 -0.76
CA ASP A 55 6.36 6.64 0.18
C ASP A 55 7.54 5.81 0.71
N LEU A 56 7.35 4.49 0.81
CA LEU A 56 8.38 3.52 1.15
C LEU A 56 8.13 2.21 0.41
N VAL A 57 9.19 1.57 -0.08
CA VAL A 57 9.14 0.20 -0.60
C VAL A 57 10.15 -0.66 0.17
N ARG A 58 9.70 -1.83 0.63
CA ARG A 58 10.54 -2.82 1.29
C ARG A 58 10.68 -4.03 0.38
N TYR A 59 11.91 -4.52 0.21
CA TYR A 59 12.25 -5.66 -0.63
C TYR A 59 12.76 -6.81 0.21
N TYR A 60 12.17 -7.98 0.06
CA TYR A 60 12.53 -9.20 0.78
C TYR A 60 13.06 -10.25 -0.19
N GLY A 61 14.19 -10.86 0.14
CA GLY A 61 14.82 -11.91 -0.67
C GLY A 61 15.61 -11.42 -1.90
N GLY A 62 15.37 -10.20 -2.37
CA GLY A 62 16.06 -9.59 -3.52
C GLY A 62 15.99 -8.07 -3.47
N ARG A 63 16.61 -7.36 -4.42
CA ARG A 63 16.70 -5.89 -4.43
C ARG A 63 15.82 -5.23 -5.49
N SER A 64 15.23 -6.00 -6.37
CA SER A 64 14.33 -5.54 -7.42
C SER A 64 13.01 -6.30 -7.38
N ILE A 65 11.99 -5.80 -8.08
CA ILE A 65 10.69 -6.46 -8.20
C ILE A 65 10.81 -7.86 -8.79
N THR A 66 11.71 -8.06 -9.72
CA THR A 66 11.89 -9.36 -10.40
C THR A 66 12.64 -10.37 -9.55
N GLU A 67 13.54 -9.90 -8.66
CA GLU A 67 14.35 -10.76 -7.80
C GLU A 67 13.70 -11.02 -6.44
N ALA A 68 12.95 -10.06 -5.91
CA ALA A 68 12.37 -10.17 -4.58
C ALA A 68 11.31 -11.28 -4.51
N ASP A 69 11.33 -12.03 -3.41
CA ASP A 69 10.26 -12.99 -3.08
C ASP A 69 8.97 -12.26 -2.68
N ARG A 70 9.12 -11.08 -2.09
CA ARG A 70 8.03 -10.19 -1.68
C ARG A 70 8.49 -8.74 -1.71
N ILE A 71 7.61 -7.84 -2.13
CA ILE A 71 7.77 -6.40 -1.94
C ILE A 71 6.58 -5.85 -1.15
N GLU A 72 6.82 -4.82 -0.35
CA GLU A 72 5.77 -4.08 0.35
C GLU A 72 5.80 -2.63 -0.09
N VAL A 73 4.71 -2.18 -0.69
CA VAL A 73 4.51 -0.80 -1.15
C VAL A 73 3.70 -0.08 -0.09
N VAL A 74 4.32 0.88 0.58
CA VAL A 74 3.75 1.58 1.74
C VAL A 74 3.39 3.00 1.36
N GLN A 75 2.16 3.40 1.68
CA GLN A 75 1.70 4.79 1.62
C GLN A 75 1.50 5.32 3.03
N PHE A 76 2.10 6.46 3.33
CA PHE A 76 1.92 7.16 4.60
C PHE A 76 0.79 8.20 4.49
N LYS A 77 -0.04 8.27 5.53
CA LYS A 77 -1.08 9.28 5.67
C LYS A 77 -1.08 9.83 7.09
N TYR A 78 -0.65 11.06 7.22
CA TYR A 78 -0.63 11.77 8.48
C TYR A 78 -1.65 12.91 8.47
N SER A 79 -2.44 13.02 9.53
CA SER A 79 -3.37 14.14 9.72
C SER A 79 -3.34 14.61 11.18
N ILE A 80 -3.16 15.92 11.38
CA ILE A 80 -3.31 16.54 12.69
C ILE A 80 -4.79 16.86 12.94
N ALA A 81 -5.46 17.38 11.92
CA ALA A 81 -6.84 17.84 12.03
C ALA A 81 -7.83 16.69 12.28
N ASP A 82 -7.54 15.50 11.71
CA ASP A 82 -8.43 14.33 11.76
C ASP A 82 -7.83 13.19 12.59
N ALA A 83 -6.89 13.47 13.50
CA ALA A 83 -6.16 12.42 14.23
C ALA A 83 -7.07 11.43 14.97
N ASP A 84 -8.21 11.90 15.47
CA ASP A 84 -9.20 11.09 16.20
C ASP A 84 -10.34 10.56 15.30
N THR A 85 -10.37 10.96 14.01
CA THR A 85 -11.43 10.54 13.08
C THR A 85 -11.03 9.23 12.40
N PRO A 86 -11.83 8.14 12.55
CA PRO A 86 -11.48 6.86 11.95
C PRO A 86 -11.40 6.93 10.42
N VAL A 87 -10.35 6.31 9.85
CA VAL A 87 -10.17 6.16 8.40
C VAL A 87 -11.22 5.21 7.83
N ARG A 88 -11.87 5.62 6.74
CA ARG A 88 -12.85 4.84 5.98
C ARG A 88 -12.36 4.62 4.54
N ALA A 89 -13.07 3.77 3.79
CA ALA A 89 -12.76 3.52 2.39
C ALA A 89 -12.74 4.80 1.53
N SER A 90 -13.61 5.78 1.84
CA SER A 90 -13.62 7.09 1.19
C SER A 90 -12.29 7.86 1.32
N ASP A 91 -11.64 7.75 2.48
CA ASP A 91 -10.36 8.42 2.74
C ASP A 91 -9.20 7.76 1.97
N LEU A 92 -9.36 6.47 1.65
CA LEU A 92 -8.37 5.67 0.92
C LEU A 92 -8.60 5.62 -0.59
N ARG A 93 -9.69 6.20 -1.10
CA ARG A 93 -10.08 6.09 -2.51
C ARG A 93 -8.92 6.37 -3.48
N ALA A 94 -8.25 7.50 -3.32
CA ALA A 94 -7.14 7.89 -4.18
C ALA A 94 -5.93 6.95 -4.03
N THR A 95 -5.64 6.49 -2.83
CA THR A 95 -4.54 5.55 -2.54
C THR A 95 -4.81 4.19 -3.16
N VAL A 96 -6.01 3.63 -2.95
CA VAL A 96 -6.41 2.33 -3.53
C VAL A 96 -6.39 2.41 -5.06
N ALA A 97 -6.88 3.50 -5.66
CA ALA A 97 -6.85 3.68 -7.12
C ALA A 97 -5.41 3.70 -7.66
N LYS A 98 -4.48 4.39 -7.00
CA LYS A 98 -3.07 4.41 -7.39
C LYS A 98 -2.40 3.04 -7.21
N PHE A 99 -2.66 2.34 -6.10
CA PHE A 99 -2.18 0.98 -5.88
C PHE A 99 -2.70 0.02 -6.95
N ALA A 100 -4.01 0.07 -7.25
CA ALA A 100 -4.63 -0.77 -8.28
C ALA A 100 -4.03 -0.50 -9.67
N LYS A 101 -3.80 0.77 -10.02
CA LYS A 101 -3.14 1.11 -11.28
C LYS A 101 -1.72 0.57 -11.33
N GLY A 102 -0.94 0.74 -10.27
CA GLY A 102 0.41 0.18 -10.19
C GLY A 102 0.43 -1.34 -10.24
N GLU A 103 -0.57 -2.03 -9.68
CA GLU A 103 -0.75 -3.47 -9.80
C GLU A 103 -1.02 -3.89 -11.24
N ALA A 104 -1.97 -3.23 -11.93
CA ALA A 104 -2.27 -3.51 -13.33
C ALA A 104 -1.05 -3.33 -14.25
N GLU A 105 -0.27 -2.27 -14.02
CA GLU A 105 0.99 -2.03 -14.75
C GLU A 105 2.02 -3.13 -14.49
N ARG A 106 2.17 -3.61 -13.24
CA ARG A 106 3.06 -4.73 -12.92
C ARG A 106 2.60 -6.03 -13.56
N ILE A 107 1.32 -6.32 -13.54
CA ILE A 107 0.76 -7.51 -14.22
C ILE A 107 1.08 -7.45 -15.71
N GLN A 108 0.86 -6.31 -16.35
CA GLN A 108 1.13 -6.13 -17.78
C GLN A 108 2.62 -6.30 -18.12
N ARG A 109 3.51 -5.81 -17.25
CA ARG A 109 4.94 -5.76 -17.52
C ARG A 109 5.69 -7.03 -17.14
N PHE A 110 5.37 -7.60 -15.98
CA PHE A 110 6.12 -8.70 -15.37
C PHE A 110 5.31 -9.99 -15.25
N GLY A 111 4.01 -9.96 -15.59
CA GLY A 111 3.10 -11.07 -15.39
C GLY A 111 2.51 -11.14 -13.98
N ALA A 112 1.43 -11.92 -13.85
CA ALA A 112 0.64 -12.00 -12.62
C ALA A 112 1.42 -12.63 -11.44
N GLU A 113 2.34 -13.55 -11.73
CA GLU A 113 3.15 -14.21 -10.69
C GLU A 113 4.05 -13.21 -9.95
N ILE A 114 4.82 -12.42 -10.70
CA ILE A 114 5.72 -11.41 -10.12
C ILE A 114 4.90 -10.29 -9.48
N ALA A 115 3.84 -9.80 -10.13
CA ALA A 115 2.95 -8.80 -9.56
C ALA A 115 2.32 -9.26 -8.25
N GLY A 116 1.98 -10.55 -8.14
CA GLY A 116 1.41 -11.17 -6.94
C GLY A 116 2.32 -11.16 -5.71
N ARG A 117 3.61 -10.86 -5.86
CA ARG A 117 4.55 -10.69 -4.75
C ARG A 117 4.45 -9.31 -4.08
N ALA A 118 3.70 -8.38 -4.68
CA ALA A 118 3.49 -7.05 -4.13
C ALA A 118 2.40 -7.06 -3.06
N HIS A 119 2.74 -6.58 -1.87
CA HIS A 119 1.84 -6.31 -0.76
C HIS A 119 1.69 -4.80 -0.60
N TYR A 120 0.55 -4.37 -0.07
CA TYR A 120 0.23 -2.96 0.08
C TYR A 120 -0.02 -2.64 1.54
N GLU A 121 0.65 -1.62 2.05
CA GLU A 121 0.49 -1.15 3.42
C GLU A 121 0.01 0.30 3.42
N PHE A 122 -0.94 0.56 4.27
CA PHE A 122 -1.40 1.91 4.56
C PHE A 122 -1.08 2.24 6.02
N ALA A 123 -0.10 3.11 6.24
CA ALA A 123 0.31 3.54 7.57
C ALA A 123 -0.23 4.94 7.88
N THR A 124 -0.92 5.06 9.00
CA THR A 124 -1.56 6.32 9.43
C THR A 124 -1.49 6.50 10.93
N ASN A 125 -1.56 7.76 11.39
CA ASN A 125 -1.74 8.11 12.81
C ASN A 125 -3.23 8.13 13.24
N ARG A 126 -4.16 7.88 12.31
CA ARG A 126 -5.60 7.85 12.57
C ARG A 126 -6.06 6.44 12.95
N PRO A 127 -7.06 6.28 13.83
CA PRO A 127 -7.69 4.97 14.02
C PRO A 127 -8.31 4.48 12.71
N VAL A 128 -8.32 3.18 12.47
CA VAL A 128 -8.98 2.59 11.30
C VAL A 128 -10.39 2.16 11.68
N HIS A 129 -11.38 2.51 10.85
CA HIS A 129 -12.77 2.15 11.13
C HIS A 129 -12.96 0.62 11.05
N PRO A 130 -13.62 -0.02 12.05
CA PRO A 130 -13.80 -1.47 12.09
C PRO A 130 -14.43 -2.05 10.82
N ASN A 131 -15.41 -1.33 10.23
CA ASN A 131 -16.07 -1.76 8.99
C ASN A 131 -15.14 -1.74 7.77
N LEU A 132 -14.08 -0.93 7.77
CA LEU A 132 -13.07 -0.97 6.72
C LEU A 132 -12.25 -2.25 6.78
N PHE A 133 -11.80 -2.66 7.97
CA PHE A 133 -11.14 -3.96 8.14
C PHE A 133 -12.04 -5.12 7.74
N ALA A 134 -13.31 -5.09 8.18
CA ALA A 134 -14.28 -6.12 7.82
C ALA A 134 -14.53 -6.17 6.30
N ALA A 135 -14.59 -5.01 5.63
CA ALA A 135 -14.77 -4.91 4.18
C ALA A 135 -13.56 -5.51 3.42
N LEU A 136 -12.33 -5.15 3.80
CA LEU A 136 -11.11 -5.70 3.20
C LEU A 136 -11.02 -7.22 3.41
N ALA A 137 -11.29 -7.70 4.64
CA ALA A 137 -11.29 -9.12 4.95
C ALA A 137 -12.38 -9.90 4.17
N ALA A 138 -13.56 -9.31 3.97
CA ALA A 138 -14.62 -9.91 3.19
C ALA A 138 -14.26 -10.01 1.70
N LEU A 139 -13.70 -8.95 1.13
CA LEU A 139 -13.20 -8.94 -0.25
C LEU A 139 -12.10 -9.99 -0.46
N ALA A 140 -11.14 -10.07 0.45
CA ALA A 140 -10.04 -11.05 0.41
C ALA A 140 -10.56 -12.50 0.44
N LYS A 141 -11.66 -12.76 1.16
CA LYS A 141 -12.28 -14.08 1.27
C LYS A 141 -13.32 -14.35 0.18
N GLY A 142 -13.76 -13.34 -0.55
CA GLY A 142 -14.89 -13.43 -1.47
C GLY A 142 -16.23 -13.63 -0.74
N SER A 143 -16.35 -13.11 0.49
CA SER A 143 -17.55 -13.22 1.32
C SER A 143 -18.47 -12.01 1.14
N SER A 144 -19.78 -12.24 1.29
CA SER A 144 -20.76 -11.15 1.34
C SER A 144 -20.79 -10.50 2.74
N VAL A 145 -21.05 -9.21 2.78
CA VAL A 145 -21.26 -8.40 3.97
C VAL A 145 -22.49 -7.52 3.78
N THR A 146 -22.93 -6.84 4.83
CA THR A 146 -24.15 -6.02 4.80
C THR A 146 -23.93 -4.65 5.45
N GLY A 147 -24.84 -3.71 5.22
CA GLY A 147 -24.84 -2.39 5.84
C GLY A 147 -23.63 -1.54 5.44
N ASP A 148 -23.07 -0.80 6.39
CA ASP A 148 -21.93 0.11 6.15
C ASP A 148 -20.65 -0.64 5.69
N THR A 149 -20.47 -1.88 6.16
CA THR A 149 -19.36 -2.73 5.69
C THR A 149 -19.49 -3.03 4.20
N ASP A 150 -20.69 -3.31 3.71
CA ASP A 150 -20.94 -3.55 2.29
C ASP A 150 -20.70 -2.29 1.45
N ASN A 151 -21.12 -1.12 1.94
CA ASN A 151 -20.85 0.16 1.28
C ASN A 151 -19.34 0.40 1.10
N GLN A 152 -18.55 0.12 2.13
CA GLN A 152 -17.09 0.27 2.06
C GLN A 152 -16.46 -0.77 1.14
N ALA A 153 -16.93 -2.02 1.18
CA ALA A 153 -16.48 -3.08 0.28
C ALA A 153 -16.81 -2.77 -1.19
N ASN A 154 -18.01 -2.29 -1.47
CA ASN A 154 -18.43 -1.92 -2.82
C ASN A 154 -17.60 -0.77 -3.39
N MET A 155 -17.28 0.24 -2.57
CA MET A 155 -16.42 1.34 -3.00
C MET A 155 -15.02 0.83 -3.41
N ILE A 156 -14.41 -0.03 -2.60
CA ILE A 156 -13.09 -0.63 -2.93
C ILE A 156 -13.19 -1.50 -4.17
N ARG A 157 -14.21 -2.36 -4.26
CA ARG A 157 -14.43 -3.24 -5.41
C ARG A 157 -14.54 -2.45 -6.71
N THR A 158 -15.36 -1.39 -6.74
CA THR A 158 -15.51 -0.54 -7.93
C THR A 158 -14.18 0.04 -8.39
N ILE A 159 -13.34 0.53 -7.47
CA ILE A 159 -12.02 1.08 -7.82
C ILE A 159 -11.12 0.01 -8.45
N LEU A 160 -11.14 -1.20 -7.91
CA LEU A 160 -10.32 -2.32 -8.41
C LEU A 160 -10.81 -2.82 -9.77
N GLU A 161 -12.14 -2.88 -9.97
CA GLU A 161 -12.77 -3.23 -11.24
C GLU A 161 -12.43 -2.21 -12.34
N GLU A 162 -12.48 -0.90 -12.04
CA GLU A 162 -12.06 0.16 -12.96
C GLU A 162 -10.59 0.02 -13.42
N ALA A 163 -9.73 -0.53 -12.56
CA ALA A 163 -8.34 -0.82 -12.87
C ALA A 163 -8.11 -2.24 -13.46
N SER A 164 -9.17 -3.03 -13.63
CA SER A 164 -9.08 -4.45 -14.06
C SER A 164 -8.23 -5.32 -13.13
N VAL A 165 -8.30 -5.05 -11.82
CA VAL A 165 -7.58 -5.78 -10.78
C VAL A 165 -8.54 -6.67 -10.00
N ASP A 166 -8.15 -7.92 -9.78
CA ASP A 166 -8.93 -8.88 -9.00
C ASP A 166 -8.98 -8.44 -7.52
N ALA A 167 -10.20 -8.15 -7.04
CA ALA A 167 -10.40 -7.61 -5.70
C ALA A 167 -9.99 -8.60 -4.59
N ARG A 168 -10.19 -9.90 -4.80
CA ARG A 168 -9.84 -10.92 -3.82
C ARG A 168 -8.32 -11.04 -3.66
N ALA A 169 -7.62 -11.15 -4.79
CA ALA A 169 -6.18 -11.25 -4.80
C ALA A 169 -5.52 -9.98 -4.25
N PHE A 170 -6.03 -8.80 -4.63
CA PHE A 170 -5.52 -7.52 -4.15
C PHE A 170 -5.74 -7.34 -2.65
N CYS A 171 -7.00 -7.47 -2.17
CA CYS A 171 -7.32 -7.25 -0.75
C CYS A 171 -6.68 -8.29 0.17
N GLY A 172 -6.37 -9.47 -0.31
CA GLY A 172 -5.60 -10.47 0.44
C GLY A 172 -4.15 -10.07 0.75
N ARG A 173 -3.66 -9.01 0.12
CA ARG A 173 -2.28 -8.48 0.25
C ARG A 173 -2.24 -7.06 0.83
N VAL A 174 -3.37 -6.54 1.34
CA VAL A 174 -3.46 -5.23 2.02
C VAL A 174 -3.32 -5.41 3.52
N THR A 175 -2.46 -4.61 4.15
CA THR A 175 -2.19 -4.57 5.60
C THR A 175 -2.24 -3.14 6.16
#